data_c15fc51ea76454d9e257db169a9d148d
#
_entry.id   c15fc51ea76454d9e257db169a9d148d
#
_cell.length_a   1.000
_cell.length_b   1.000
_cell.length_c   1.000
_cell.angle_alpha   90.00
_cell.angle_beta   90.00
_cell.angle_gamma   90.00
#
_symmetry.space_group_name_H-M   'P 1'
#
loop_
_entity.id
_entity.type
_entity.pdbx_description
1 polymer ?
#
loop_
_entity_poly.entity_id
_entity_poly.type
_entity_poly.pdbx_seq_one_letter_code
_entity_poly.pdbx_strand_id
1 'polypeptide(L)'
;MENKNRLLLYVHFNRNNQLSEHVLYQLQQLRHNFEEIYFISNSKITDGDFVRLTDSKLADGFLQRENVGYDFAAWAEAMKHYGFDKLANYDSVTIMNDTCFGPVYDFSKTIEQMESDNQVDFWGITNNRSHKVKPWEDKEAIVLPDHIQSYFVSYKQKVVQSSAFQKFWSGIEILDDVVAVIIKYETAMTKYFEDAGFKSAVLFDTRKKDWTGMVVHDFSVFNLPELLRRKIPFLKIKAFSYGAEYLTTPLVVEQLKASTLYPIRLLIDHMTDVDYPDRAYMLDEKMLTFNHENASNNLLKIAIHLHANHLELIPEYFEYFNKYVQDYELYITTDSQEKKVAIEQTYPVSQLKSVILTESDEILSWWEVAPKMEQYDLVGHFCTQRNEDKNWLFEEVQQREIKQVLLKPAQEIFQTFKEDSKLGLLVTDVPTFYQQFKTENLTADEIWGNMAQIWQKIEFRKDRDLKRLSNKSLKYATMVWYRPQA
;
A
#
# COMPACT_ATOMS: atom_id res chain seq x y z
N MET A 1 -24.81 27.05 -16.59
CA MET A 1 -23.92 27.18 -15.42
C MET A 1 -23.02 28.35 -15.70
N GLU A 2 -22.96 29.33 -14.82
CA GLU A 2 -21.98 30.41 -14.95
C GLU A 2 -20.59 29.80 -14.90
N ASN A 3 -19.76 30.12 -15.87
CA ASN A 3 -18.38 29.67 -15.93
C ASN A 3 -17.63 30.33 -14.76
N LYS A 4 -17.41 29.60 -13.68
CA LYS A 4 -16.69 30.12 -12.52
C LYS A 4 -15.20 30.13 -12.79
N ASN A 5 -14.58 31.30 -12.62
CA ASN A 5 -13.14 31.49 -12.81
C ASN A 5 -12.37 30.99 -11.60
N ARG A 6 -11.99 29.69 -11.62
CA ARG A 6 -11.29 29.00 -10.53
C ARG A 6 -9.87 28.63 -10.95
N LEU A 7 -8.91 28.88 -10.05
CA LEU A 7 -7.52 28.49 -10.23
C LEU A 7 -7.16 27.29 -9.35
N LEU A 8 -6.50 26.28 -9.92
CA LEU A 8 -5.87 25.20 -9.21
C LEU A 8 -4.34 25.34 -9.23
N LEU A 9 -3.71 25.44 -8.07
CA LEU A 9 -2.26 25.37 -7.89
C LEU A 9 -1.93 23.92 -7.47
N TYR A 10 -1.47 23.12 -8.43
CA TYR A 10 -1.22 21.69 -8.23
C TYR A 10 0.27 21.42 -8.05
N VAL A 11 0.67 20.90 -6.88
CA VAL A 11 2.06 20.55 -6.56
C VAL A 11 2.29 19.06 -6.78
N HIS A 12 3.36 18.75 -7.51
CA HIS A 12 3.82 17.42 -7.82
C HIS A 12 5.22 17.17 -7.24
N PHE A 13 5.42 15.99 -6.66
CA PHE A 13 6.72 15.48 -6.28
C PHE A 13 6.83 13.98 -6.48
N ASN A 14 7.84 13.54 -7.22
CA ASN A 14 8.18 12.13 -7.38
C ASN A 14 9.69 11.96 -7.21
N ARG A 15 10.10 11.12 -6.24
CA ARG A 15 11.53 10.87 -5.94
C ARG A 15 12.33 10.31 -7.11
N ASN A 16 11.67 9.69 -8.08
CA ASN A 16 12.27 9.12 -9.28
C ASN A 16 12.23 10.09 -10.48
N ASN A 17 11.80 11.35 -10.26
CA ASN A 17 11.63 12.38 -11.29
C ASN A 17 10.70 11.94 -12.43
N GLN A 18 9.61 11.24 -12.12
CA GLN A 18 8.65 10.74 -13.09
C GLN A 18 7.29 11.40 -12.89
N LEU A 19 6.59 11.66 -13.99
CA LEU A 19 5.21 12.08 -13.97
C LEU A 19 4.32 10.82 -14.00
N SER A 20 3.78 10.45 -12.84
CA SER A 20 2.97 9.24 -12.69
C SER A 20 1.61 9.35 -13.40
N GLU A 21 1.12 8.25 -13.96
CA GLU A 21 -0.15 8.20 -14.69
C GLU A 21 -1.35 8.61 -13.82
N HIS A 22 -1.33 8.34 -12.52
CA HIS A 22 -2.40 8.76 -11.61
C HIS A 22 -2.50 10.29 -11.49
N VAL A 23 -1.39 11.01 -11.63
CA VAL A 23 -1.36 12.49 -11.62
C VAL A 23 -2.03 13.03 -12.89
N LEU A 24 -1.70 12.46 -14.04
CA LEU A 24 -2.34 12.84 -15.32
C LEU A 24 -3.85 12.58 -15.29
N TYR A 25 -4.24 11.41 -14.79
CA TYR A 25 -5.66 11.08 -14.60
C TYR A 25 -6.34 12.08 -13.67
N GLN A 26 -5.71 12.41 -12.55
CA GLN A 26 -6.26 13.37 -11.58
C GLN A 26 -6.48 14.76 -12.19
N LEU A 27 -5.48 15.27 -12.89
CA LEU A 27 -5.59 16.54 -13.61
C LEU A 27 -6.69 16.51 -14.68
N GLN A 28 -6.79 15.41 -15.43
CA GLN A 28 -7.84 15.21 -16.43
C GLN A 28 -9.25 15.25 -15.82
N GLN A 29 -9.45 14.55 -14.70
CA GLN A 29 -10.74 14.53 -14.01
C GLN A 29 -11.10 15.89 -13.37
N LEU A 30 -10.11 16.68 -12.96
CA LEU A 30 -10.32 17.99 -12.34
C LEU A 30 -10.43 19.12 -13.37
N ARG A 31 -9.92 18.94 -14.58
CA ARG A 31 -9.79 19.99 -15.60
C ARG A 31 -11.08 20.82 -15.80
N HIS A 32 -12.23 20.18 -15.87
CA HIS A 32 -13.50 20.85 -16.13
C HIS A 32 -14.05 21.66 -14.94
N ASN A 33 -13.43 21.55 -13.76
CA ASN A 33 -13.81 22.29 -12.57
C ASN A 33 -13.01 23.59 -12.39
N PHE A 34 -11.91 23.74 -13.13
CA PHE A 34 -10.98 24.85 -13.01
C PHE A 34 -10.76 25.52 -14.35
N GLU A 35 -10.87 26.84 -14.41
CA GLU A 35 -10.56 27.62 -15.61
C GLU A 35 -9.08 27.59 -15.91
N GLU A 36 -8.24 27.63 -14.88
CA GLU A 36 -6.79 27.59 -15.00
C GLU A 36 -6.20 26.57 -14.01
N ILE A 37 -5.28 25.74 -14.50
CA ILE A 37 -4.49 24.81 -13.70
C ILE A 37 -3.01 25.18 -13.86
N TYR A 38 -2.37 25.53 -12.75
CA TYR A 38 -0.95 25.80 -12.69
C TYR A 38 -0.23 24.61 -12.03
N PHE A 39 0.59 23.94 -12.81
CA PHE A 39 1.31 22.75 -12.39
C PHE A 39 2.70 23.11 -11.86
N ILE A 40 2.98 22.76 -10.62
CA ILE A 40 4.24 23.03 -9.94
C ILE A 40 4.94 21.73 -9.66
N SER A 41 6.09 21.48 -10.28
CA SER A 41 6.85 20.26 -10.04
C SER A 41 8.06 20.54 -9.14
N ASN A 42 8.06 19.89 -7.97
CA ASN A 42 9.22 19.78 -7.09
C ASN A 42 10.20 18.67 -7.55
N SER A 43 9.99 18.09 -8.73
CA SER A 43 10.81 17.04 -9.36
C SER A 43 11.32 17.50 -10.71
N LYS A 44 12.47 16.97 -11.12
CA LYS A 44 13.03 17.25 -12.43
C LYS A 44 12.41 16.32 -13.48
N ILE A 45 11.17 16.65 -13.90
CA ILE A 45 10.46 15.90 -14.95
C ILE A 45 11.05 16.16 -16.33
N THR A 46 10.78 15.28 -17.29
CA THR A 46 11.32 15.35 -18.65
C THR A 46 10.55 16.33 -19.54
N ASP A 47 11.18 16.78 -20.64
CA ASP A 47 10.51 17.59 -21.67
C ASP A 47 9.29 16.83 -22.26
N GLY A 48 9.39 15.49 -22.38
CA GLY A 48 8.28 14.66 -22.82
C GLY A 48 7.08 14.70 -21.87
N ASP A 49 7.31 14.79 -20.56
CA ASP A 49 6.23 14.93 -19.57
C ASP A 49 5.56 16.30 -19.66
N PHE A 50 6.34 17.37 -19.91
CA PHE A 50 5.76 18.69 -20.17
C PHE A 50 4.89 18.69 -21.43
N VAL A 51 5.34 18.05 -22.51
CA VAL A 51 4.54 17.88 -23.74
C VAL A 51 3.25 17.15 -23.46
N ARG A 52 3.27 16.08 -22.67
CA ARG A 52 2.04 15.36 -22.28
C ARG A 52 1.04 16.23 -21.52
N LEU A 53 1.52 17.11 -20.62
CA LEU A 53 0.66 18.03 -19.87
C LEU A 53 0.06 19.11 -20.78
N THR A 54 0.83 19.65 -21.73
CA THR A 54 0.40 20.73 -22.63
C THR A 54 -0.49 20.23 -23.75
N ASP A 55 -0.10 19.17 -24.44
CA ASP A 55 -0.88 18.63 -25.58
C ASP A 55 -2.24 18.11 -25.15
N SER A 56 -2.33 17.54 -23.95
CA SER A 56 -3.57 17.09 -23.34
C SER A 56 -4.35 18.23 -22.64
N LYS A 57 -3.83 19.46 -22.67
CA LYS A 57 -4.41 20.64 -21.99
C LYS A 57 -4.72 20.43 -20.51
N LEU A 58 -3.85 19.67 -19.83
CA LEU A 58 -4.02 19.32 -18.41
C LEU A 58 -3.53 20.43 -17.49
N ALA A 59 -2.62 21.30 -17.97
CA ALA A 59 -2.17 22.48 -17.25
C ALA A 59 -1.98 23.65 -18.21
N ASP A 60 -2.21 24.87 -17.71
CA ASP A 60 -2.12 26.12 -18.47
C ASP A 60 -0.82 26.87 -18.19
N GLY A 61 -0.19 26.58 -17.05
CA GLY A 61 1.10 27.15 -16.65
C GLY A 61 1.93 26.17 -15.84
N PHE A 62 3.25 26.40 -15.80
CA PHE A 62 4.20 25.48 -15.22
C PHE A 62 5.26 26.20 -14.40
N LEU A 63 5.66 25.58 -13.29
CA LEU A 63 6.83 25.94 -12.51
C LEU A 63 7.59 24.65 -12.13
N GLN A 64 8.85 24.53 -12.54
CA GLN A 64 9.73 23.47 -12.05
C GLN A 64 10.72 24.07 -11.07
N ARG A 65 10.87 23.43 -9.90
CA ARG A 65 11.72 23.90 -8.81
C ARG A 65 12.36 22.74 -8.05
N GLU A 66 13.33 23.03 -7.22
CA GLU A 66 13.89 22.07 -6.27
C GLU A 66 12.89 21.79 -5.14
N ASN A 67 12.91 20.59 -4.57
CA ASN A 67 12.03 20.19 -3.47
C ASN A 67 12.51 20.74 -2.10
N VAL A 68 12.66 22.06 -2.00
CA VAL A 68 13.02 22.76 -0.76
C VAL A 68 11.80 23.47 -0.17
N GLY A 69 11.55 23.31 1.12
CA GLY A 69 10.36 23.85 1.78
C GLY A 69 9.05 23.16 1.36
N TYR A 70 9.14 22.06 0.62
CA TYR A 70 8.05 21.15 0.24
C TYR A 70 6.85 21.87 -0.42
N ASP A 71 5.64 21.39 -0.18
CA ASP A 71 4.41 21.87 -0.85
C ASP A 71 4.09 23.31 -0.49
N PHE A 72 4.26 23.70 0.78
CA PHE A 72 3.94 25.07 1.22
C PHE A 72 4.82 26.12 0.54
N ALA A 73 6.11 25.87 0.41
CA ALA A 73 6.99 26.78 -0.33
C ALA A 73 6.67 26.80 -1.82
N ALA A 74 6.27 25.65 -2.39
CA ALA A 74 5.88 25.56 -3.80
C ALA A 74 4.63 26.35 -4.11
N TRP A 75 3.57 26.24 -3.30
CA TRP A 75 2.36 27.07 -3.44
C TRP A 75 2.64 28.55 -3.22
N ALA A 76 3.44 28.89 -2.20
CA ALA A 76 3.79 30.29 -1.93
C ALA A 76 4.59 30.92 -3.07
N GLU A 77 5.53 30.18 -3.68
CA GLU A 77 6.30 30.63 -4.84
C GLU A 77 5.40 30.84 -6.05
N ALA A 78 4.49 29.92 -6.34
CA ALA A 78 3.51 30.06 -7.41
C ALA A 78 2.60 31.27 -7.19
N MET A 79 2.08 31.48 -5.98
CA MET A 79 1.24 32.63 -5.66
C MET A 79 1.97 33.97 -5.80
N LYS A 80 3.26 34.02 -5.41
CA LYS A 80 4.12 35.19 -5.63
C LYS A 80 4.35 35.44 -7.13
N HIS A 81 4.55 34.35 -7.90
CA HIS A 81 4.73 34.46 -9.36
C HIS A 81 3.46 34.96 -10.05
N TYR A 82 2.28 34.51 -9.65
CA TYR A 82 1.00 35.02 -10.16
C TYR A 82 0.76 36.49 -9.80
N GLY A 83 1.18 36.88 -8.60
CA GLY A 83 0.85 38.13 -7.97
C GLY A 83 -0.54 38.12 -7.30
N PHE A 84 -0.59 38.59 -6.06
CA PHE A 84 -1.82 38.57 -5.24
C PHE A 84 -2.98 39.37 -5.85
N ASP A 85 -2.68 40.43 -6.58
CA ASP A 85 -3.70 41.20 -7.29
C ASP A 85 -4.37 40.41 -8.41
N LYS A 86 -3.61 39.57 -9.13
CA LYS A 86 -4.16 38.63 -10.14
C LYS A 86 -4.98 37.54 -9.46
N LEU A 87 -4.47 36.94 -8.38
CA LEU A 87 -5.19 35.94 -7.62
C LEU A 87 -6.52 36.41 -7.10
N ALA A 88 -6.64 37.68 -6.70
CA ALA A 88 -7.86 38.29 -6.20
C ALA A 88 -9.01 38.35 -7.24
N ASN A 89 -8.74 38.13 -8.53
CA ASN A 89 -9.74 38.09 -9.59
C ASN A 89 -10.38 36.73 -9.80
N TYR A 90 -9.84 35.64 -9.18
CA TYR A 90 -10.47 34.33 -9.24
C TYR A 90 -11.63 34.23 -8.24
N ASP A 91 -12.66 33.47 -8.59
CA ASP A 91 -13.77 33.15 -7.70
C ASP A 91 -13.28 32.26 -6.53
N SER A 92 -12.29 31.39 -6.81
CA SER A 92 -11.54 30.67 -5.81
C SER A 92 -10.13 30.30 -6.28
N VAL A 93 -9.22 30.14 -5.31
CA VAL A 93 -7.88 29.60 -5.50
C VAL A 93 -7.76 28.33 -4.68
N THR A 94 -7.48 27.23 -5.33
CA THR A 94 -7.35 25.91 -4.70
C THR A 94 -5.89 25.48 -4.70
N ILE A 95 -5.38 25.05 -3.56
CA ILE A 95 -4.11 24.33 -3.44
C ILE A 95 -4.37 22.85 -3.39
N MET A 96 -3.56 22.07 -4.08
CA MET A 96 -3.62 20.60 -4.08
C MET A 96 -2.24 20.02 -4.31
N ASN A 97 -1.98 18.82 -3.79
CA ASN A 97 -0.79 18.04 -4.08
C ASN A 97 -1.13 16.62 -4.55
N ASP A 98 -0.13 15.89 -5.01
CA ASP A 98 -0.24 14.55 -5.58
C ASP A 98 -0.21 13.40 -4.55
N THR A 99 -0.40 13.69 -3.27
CA THR A 99 -0.32 12.68 -2.20
C THR A 99 -1.56 11.78 -2.08
N CYS A 100 -2.52 11.92 -3.00
CA CYS A 100 -3.75 11.14 -3.02
C CYS A 100 -4.04 10.53 -4.40
N PHE A 101 -4.63 9.34 -4.40
CA PHE A 101 -5.33 8.80 -5.57
C PHE A 101 -6.71 9.43 -5.70
N GLY A 102 -7.21 9.56 -6.93
CA GLY A 102 -8.55 10.09 -7.19
C GLY A 102 -8.58 11.19 -8.24
N PRO A 103 -9.73 11.84 -8.43
CA PRO A 103 -10.97 11.57 -7.72
C PRO A 103 -11.56 10.21 -8.11
N VAL A 104 -11.95 9.43 -7.08
CA VAL A 104 -12.56 8.10 -7.28
C VAL A 104 -14.06 8.15 -7.52
N TYR A 105 -14.67 9.31 -7.30
CA TYR A 105 -16.05 9.64 -7.61
C TYR A 105 -16.12 10.99 -8.35
N ASP A 106 -17.19 11.24 -9.08
CA ASP A 106 -17.45 12.57 -9.68
C ASP A 106 -17.44 13.65 -8.59
N PHE A 107 -16.50 14.56 -8.72
CA PHE A 107 -16.24 15.60 -7.72
C PHE A 107 -16.87 16.94 -8.07
N SER A 108 -17.38 17.11 -9.28
CA SER A 108 -17.89 18.39 -9.80
C SER A 108 -19.03 18.95 -8.98
N LYS A 109 -20.01 18.08 -8.64
CA LYS A 109 -21.16 18.49 -7.81
C LYS A 109 -20.74 18.93 -6.41
N THR A 110 -19.72 18.28 -5.86
CA THR A 110 -19.20 18.62 -4.54
C THR A 110 -18.51 19.97 -4.55
N ILE A 111 -17.68 20.25 -5.56
CA ILE A 111 -17.06 21.56 -5.73
C ILE A 111 -18.16 22.64 -5.87
N GLU A 112 -19.15 22.43 -6.72
CA GLU A 112 -20.24 23.37 -6.90
C GLU A 112 -21.02 23.65 -5.59
N GLN A 113 -21.31 22.61 -4.83
CA GLN A 113 -21.99 22.73 -3.54
C GLN A 113 -21.17 23.54 -2.54
N MET A 114 -19.91 23.20 -2.36
CA MET A 114 -19.03 23.86 -1.39
C MET A 114 -18.75 25.32 -1.79
N GLU A 115 -18.51 25.56 -3.07
CA GLU A 115 -18.28 26.92 -3.59
C GLU A 115 -19.51 27.82 -3.52
N SER A 116 -20.72 27.27 -3.65
CA SER A 116 -21.98 28.06 -3.55
C SER A 116 -22.46 28.27 -2.12
N ASP A 117 -21.90 27.59 -1.11
CA ASP A 117 -22.30 27.75 0.29
C ASP A 117 -21.75 29.06 0.87
N ASN A 118 -22.63 30.05 1.05
CA ASN A 118 -22.26 31.37 1.60
C ASN A 118 -21.86 31.35 3.09
N GLN A 119 -22.00 30.22 3.77
CA GLN A 119 -21.55 30.05 5.17
C GLN A 119 -20.11 29.57 5.27
N VAL A 120 -19.47 29.26 4.15
CA VAL A 120 -18.11 28.74 4.05
C VAL A 120 -17.25 29.71 3.27
N ASP A 121 -16.13 30.12 3.83
CA ASP A 121 -15.16 31.00 3.19
C ASP A 121 -13.95 30.22 2.60
N PHE A 122 -13.54 29.10 3.24
CA PHE A 122 -12.56 28.16 2.70
C PHE A 122 -12.87 26.74 3.16
N TRP A 123 -12.46 25.75 2.36
CA TRP A 123 -12.83 24.37 2.63
C TRP A 123 -11.81 23.35 2.14
N GLY A 124 -11.85 22.17 2.75
CA GLY A 124 -11.04 21.02 2.35
C GLY A 124 -11.83 19.72 2.35
N ILE A 125 -11.14 18.61 2.15
CA ILE A 125 -11.77 17.28 2.04
C ILE A 125 -11.95 16.66 3.42
N THR A 126 -10.87 16.54 4.19
CA THR A 126 -10.86 16.00 5.54
C THR A 126 -10.07 16.89 6.49
N ASN A 127 -10.28 16.69 7.78
CA ASN A 127 -9.53 17.36 8.83
C ASN A 127 -8.91 16.33 9.78
N ASN A 128 -7.97 16.80 10.60
CA ASN A 128 -7.43 16.07 11.74
C ASN A 128 -7.86 16.76 13.03
N ARG A 129 -8.06 15.95 14.09
CA ARG A 129 -8.33 16.48 15.42
C ARG A 129 -7.06 16.89 16.13
N SER A 130 -7.21 17.77 17.09
CA SER A 130 -6.12 18.13 18.02
C SER A 130 -5.59 16.90 18.76
N HIS A 131 -4.29 16.77 18.79
CA HIS A 131 -3.61 15.68 19.49
C HIS A 131 -2.19 16.07 19.92
N LYS A 132 -1.66 15.34 20.90
CA LYS A 132 -0.31 15.56 21.41
C LYS A 132 0.68 14.69 20.65
N VAL A 133 1.75 15.30 20.14
CA VAL A 133 2.83 14.60 19.43
C VAL A 133 4.19 14.98 20.03
N LYS A 134 5.14 14.08 19.91
CA LYS A 134 6.56 14.35 20.14
C LYS A 134 7.28 14.28 18.81
N PRO A 135 7.41 15.41 18.09
CA PRO A 135 7.86 15.42 16.70
C PRO A 135 9.34 15.07 16.53
N TRP A 136 10.15 15.33 17.57
CA TRP A 136 11.59 15.01 17.60
C TRP A 136 11.95 14.40 18.96
N GLU A 137 12.93 13.50 18.99
CA GLU A 137 13.33 12.80 20.22
C GLU A 137 13.84 13.74 21.33
N ASP A 138 14.55 14.80 20.95
CA ASP A 138 15.17 15.79 21.82
C ASP A 138 14.25 16.95 22.22
N LYS A 139 13.02 17.00 21.72
CA LYS A 139 12.06 18.08 21.98
C LYS A 139 10.92 17.63 22.89
N GLU A 140 10.32 18.59 23.56
CA GLU A 140 9.10 18.36 24.34
C GLU A 140 7.92 18.05 23.41
N ALA A 141 6.94 17.34 23.97
CA ALA A 141 5.71 17.06 23.24
C ALA A 141 4.86 18.33 23.09
N ILE A 142 4.37 18.57 21.89
CA ILE A 142 3.52 19.70 21.52
C ILE A 142 2.10 19.24 21.25
N VAL A 143 1.13 20.15 21.34
CA VAL A 143 -0.25 19.93 20.95
C VAL A 143 -0.46 20.53 19.57
N LEU A 144 -0.77 19.68 18.58
CA LEU A 144 -1.21 20.12 17.28
C LEU A 144 -2.70 20.50 17.34
N PRO A 145 -3.14 21.64 16.76
CA PRO A 145 -4.53 22.02 16.75
C PRO A 145 -5.35 21.17 15.78
N ASP A 146 -6.68 21.28 15.88
CA ASP A 146 -7.58 20.85 14.79
C ASP A 146 -7.22 21.58 13.52
N HIS A 147 -7.15 20.88 12.39
CA HIS A 147 -6.80 21.50 11.11
C HIS A 147 -7.36 20.74 9.91
N ILE A 148 -7.62 21.48 8.84
CA ILE A 148 -7.90 20.91 7.51
C ILE A 148 -6.60 20.35 6.94
N GLN A 149 -6.67 19.14 6.37
CA GLN A 149 -5.52 18.53 5.72
C GLN A 149 -5.20 19.23 4.39
N SER A 150 -3.93 19.57 4.18
CA SER A 150 -3.49 20.45 3.10
C SER A 150 -3.48 19.81 1.70
N TYR A 151 -3.76 18.52 1.57
CA TYR A 151 -3.73 17.88 0.26
C TYR A 151 -4.79 18.42 -0.74
N PHE A 152 -5.83 19.10 -0.23
CA PHE A 152 -6.78 19.86 -1.01
C PHE A 152 -7.42 20.95 -0.12
N VAL A 153 -7.20 22.22 -0.43
CA VAL A 153 -7.87 23.34 0.24
C VAL A 153 -8.24 24.41 -0.80
N SER A 154 -9.53 24.78 -0.84
CA SER A 154 -10.05 25.84 -1.71
C SER A 154 -10.39 27.08 -0.88
N TYR A 155 -9.84 28.21 -1.29
CA TYR A 155 -10.08 29.53 -0.72
C TYR A 155 -10.97 30.33 -1.66
N LYS A 156 -12.16 30.74 -1.20
CA LYS A 156 -13.05 31.60 -1.99
C LYS A 156 -12.51 33.02 -2.11
N GLN A 157 -12.97 33.75 -3.10
CA GLN A 157 -12.51 35.08 -3.44
C GLN A 157 -12.38 36.00 -2.22
N LYS A 158 -13.36 35.96 -1.30
CA LYS A 158 -13.34 36.75 -0.06
C LYS A 158 -12.06 36.51 0.78
N VAL A 159 -11.59 35.28 0.86
CA VAL A 159 -10.34 34.95 1.57
C VAL A 159 -9.14 35.40 0.75
N VAL A 160 -9.14 35.11 -0.55
CA VAL A 160 -8.03 35.43 -1.46
C VAL A 160 -7.75 36.92 -1.51
N GLN A 161 -8.78 37.74 -1.48
CA GLN A 161 -8.70 39.24 -1.47
C GLN A 161 -8.23 39.82 -0.13
N SER A 162 -8.13 39.00 0.92
CA SER A 162 -7.81 39.53 2.25
C SER A 162 -6.31 39.75 2.45
N SER A 163 -5.98 40.70 3.29
CA SER A 163 -4.61 40.93 3.75
C SER A 163 -4.08 39.74 4.55
N ALA A 164 -4.95 38.93 5.20
CA ALA A 164 -4.57 37.72 5.90
C ALA A 164 -4.03 36.66 4.94
N PHE A 165 -4.70 36.47 3.79
CA PHE A 165 -4.24 35.54 2.76
C PHE A 165 -2.86 35.94 2.21
N GLN A 166 -2.72 37.20 1.81
CA GLN A 166 -1.45 37.70 1.31
C GLN A 166 -0.33 37.58 2.35
N LYS A 167 -0.61 37.94 3.63
CA LYS A 167 0.35 37.89 4.71
C LYS A 167 0.80 36.43 4.99
N PHE A 168 -0.14 35.48 5.02
CA PHE A 168 0.18 34.08 5.26
C PHE A 168 1.11 33.54 4.15
N TRP A 169 0.71 33.64 2.90
CA TRP A 169 1.44 33.05 1.79
C TRP A 169 2.74 33.80 1.44
N SER A 170 2.80 35.10 1.64
CA SER A 170 4.06 35.85 1.48
C SER A 170 5.06 35.57 2.59
N GLY A 171 4.58 35.15 3.78
CA GLY A 171 5.38 34.84 4.96
C GLY A 171 5.90 33.40 5.05
N ILE A 172 5.64 32.55 4.05
CA ILE A 172 6.17 31.19 4.03
C ILE A 172 7.70 31.23 3.86
N GLU A 173 8.40 30.62 4.79
CA GLU A 173 9.86 30.45 4.79
C GLU A 173 10.22 29.06 4.26
N ILE A 174 11.38 28.94 3.66
CA ILE A 174 11.95 27.64 3.23
C ILE A 174 12.49 26.93 4.44
N LEU A 175 11.95 25.77 4.75
CA LEU A 175 12.38 24.88 5.83
C LEU A 175 12.81 23.54 5.23
N ASP A 176 13.93 22.99 5.73
CA ASP A 176 14.50 21.73 5.21
C ASP A 176 13.89 20.48 5.88
N ASP A 177 13.13 20.65 6.95
CA ASP A 177 12.48 19.56 7.71
C ASP A 177 10.97 19.55 7.40
N VAL A 178 10.48 18.44 6.84
CA VAL A 178 9.06 18.26 6.52
C VAL A 178 8.17 18.32 7.76
N VAL A 179 8.64 17.81 8.91
CA VAL A 179 7.89 17.87 10.18
C VAL A 179 7.74 19.32 10.63
N ALA A 180 8.80 20.13 10.51
CA ALA A 180 8.75 21.55 10.79
C ALA A 180 7.76 22.30 9.89
N VAL A 181 7.68 21.95 8.58
CA VAL A 181 6.69 22.52 7.64
C VAL A 181 5.27 22.17 8.07
N ILE A 182 5.00 20.89 8.40
CA ILE A 182 3.69 20.44 8.86
C ILE A 182 3.27 21.22 10.11
N ILE A 183 4.14 21.29 11.12
CA ILE A 183 3.83 21.97 12.39
C ILE A 183 3.62 23.46 12.19
N LYS A 184 4.51 24.11 11.44
CA LYS A 184 4.48 25.58 11.32
C LYS A 184 3.38 26.09 10.38
N TYR A 185 3.05 25.33 9.34
CA TYR A 185 2.17 25.79 8.28
C TYR A 185 0.89 24.96 8.15
N GLU A 186 0.95 23.65 7.93
CA GLU A 186 -0.26 22.83 7.71
C GLU A 186 -1.20 22.89 8.92
N THR A 187 -0.69 22.54 10.10
CA THR A 187 -1.54 22.49 11.30
C THR A 187 -1.98 23.87 11.81
N ALA A 188 -1.24 24.93 11.49
CA ALA A 188 -1.54 26.28 11.91
C ALA A 188 -2.49 27.03 10.93
N MET A 189 -2.52 26.63 9.67
CA MET A 189 -3.21 27.36 8.59
C MET A 189 -4.69 27.53 8.85
N THR A 190 -5.40 26.48 9.25
CA THR A 190 -6.85 26.56 9.50
C THR A 190 -7.16 27.59 10.59
N LYS A 191 -6.49 27.45 11.73
CA LYS A 191 -6.68 28.38 12.85
C LYS A 191 -6.30 29.82 12.48
N TYR A 192 -5.25 30.01 11.70
CA TYR A 192 -4.83 31.35 11.25
C TYR A 192 -5.94 32.09 10.49
N PHE A 193 -6.61 31.39 9.56
CA PHE A 193 -7.70 31.99 8.80
C PHE A 193 -8.99 32.14 9.63
N GLU A 194 -9.28 31.19 10.53
CA GLU A 194 -10.40 31.31 11.46
C GLU A 194 -10.22 32.47 12.44
N ASP A 195 -9.03 32.72 12.98
CA ASP A 195 -8.69 33.85 13.83
C ASP A 195 -8.80 35.20 13.05
N ALA A 196 -8.62 35.17 11.73
CA ALA A 196 -8.87 36.30 10.86
C ALA A 196 -10.37 36.51 10.51
N GLY A 197 -11.26 35.68 11.05
CA GLY A 197 -12.72 35.80 10.94
C GLY A 197 -13.33 35.02 9.77
N PHE A 198 -12.59 34.13 9.12
CA PHE A 198 -13.11 33.28 8.03
C PHE A 198 -13.66 31.95 8.56
N LYS A 199 -14.67 31.42 7.88
CA LYS A 199 -15.35 30.18 8.25
C LYS A 199 -14.82 29.03 7.41
N SER A 200 -14.34 27.99 8.08
CA SER A 200 -13.86 26.77 7.46
C SER A 200 -14.93 25.68 7.37
N ALA A 201 -14.79 24.77 6.41
CA ALA A 201 -15.58 23.54 6.33
C ALA A 201 -14.74 22.38 5.74
N VAL A 202 -15.23 21.16 5.93
CA VAL A 202 -14.69 19.95 5.27
C VAL A 202 -15.84 19.06 4.80
N LEU A 203 -15.60 18.27 3.76
CA LEU A 203 -16.59 17.31 3.29
C LEU A 203 -16.85 16.22 4.34
N PHE A 204 -15.82 15.82 5.06
CA PHE A 204 -15.93 14.80 6.09
C PHE A 204 -15.16 15.21 7.35
N ASP A 205 -15.91 15.54 8.38
CA ASP A 205 -15.35 15.92 9.68
C ASP A 205 -14.94 14.67 10.48
N THR A 206 -13.66 14.36 10.46
CA THR A 206 -13.10 13.17 11.14
C THR A 206 -13.03 13.36 12.66
N ARG A 207 -13.09 14.59 13.18
CA ARG A 207 -13.02 14.90 14.61
C ARG A 207 -14.16 14.30 15.42
N LYS A 208 -15.31 14.08 14.76
CA LYS A 208 -16.51 13.48 15.36
C LYS A 208 -16.46 11.95 15.45
N LYS A 209 -15.38 11.33 14.98
CA LYS A 209 -15.21 9.88 15.03
C LYS A 209 -14.56 9.43 16.34
N ASP A 210 -14.78 8.17 16.67
CA ASP A 210 -14.08 7.56 17.80
C ASP A 210 -12.64 7.24 17.40
N TRP A 211 -11.70 7.77 18.16
CA TRP A 211 -10.26 7.60 17.99
C TRP A 211 -9.64 6.80 19.15
N THR A 212 -10.47 6.26 20.05
CA THR A 212 -9.99 5.54 21.22
C THR A 212 -9.12 4.36 20.81
N GLY A 213 -7.93 4.29 21.37
CA GLY A 213 -6.96 3.21 21.10
C GLY A 213 -6.20 3.34 19.78
N MET A 214 -6.47 4.36 18.95
CA MET A 214 -5.74 4.56 17.71
C MET A 214 -4.37 5.20 17.95
N VAL A 215 -3.33 4.57 17.38
CA VAL A 215 -1.94 5.06 17.43
C VAL A 215 -1.66 6.05 16.30
N VAL A 216 -2.39 5.89 15.18
CA VAL A 216 -2.27 6.77 14.02
C VAL A 216 -3.26 7.91 14.16
N HIS A 217 -2.78 9.13 14.01
CA HIS A 217 -3.58 10.35 14.16
C HIS A 217 -4.11 10.93 12.84
N ASP A 218 -4.24 10.10 11.82
CA ASP A 218 -4.76 10.46 10.51
C ASP A 218 -5.86 9.48 10.08
N PHE A 219 -7.13 9.87 10.30
CA PHE A 219 -8.27 9.03 9.93
C PHE A 219 -8.30 8.67 8.45
N SER A 220 -7.84 9.59 7.59
CA SER A 220 -7.80 9.37 6.14
C SER A 220 -6.71 8.38 5.70
N VAL A 221 -5.83 7.97 6.61
CA VAL A 221 -4.85 6.90 6.37
C VAL A 221 -5.38 5.56 6.87
N PHE A 222 -5.91 5.47 8.07
CA PHE A 222 -6.27 4.17 8.66
C PHE A 222 -7.69 3.68 8.38
N ASN A 223 -8.61 4.53 7.88
CA ASN A 223 -10.00 4.11 7.64
C ASN A 223 -10.52 4.47 6.25
N LEU A 224 -9.81 4.06 5.22
CA LEU A 224 -10.24 4.21 3.82
C LEU A 224 -11.62 3.62 3.53
N PRO A 225 -12.02 2.44 4.07
CA PRO A 225 -13.36 1.91 3.83
C PRO A 225 -14.49 2.85 4.25
N GLU A 226 -14.33 3.59 5.36
CA GLU A 226 -15.31 4.59 5.77
C GLU A 226 -15.34 5.79 4.82
N LEU A 227 -14.18 6.25 4.34
CA LEU A 227 -14.11 7.32 3.37
C LEU A 227 -14.84 6.95 2.08
N LEU A 228 -14.65 5.74 1.58
CA LEU A 228 -15.35 5.22 0.38
C LEU A 228 -16.86 5.13 0.60
N ARG A 229 -17.31 4.62 1.76
CA ARG A 229 -18.75 4.62 2.10
C ARG A 229 -19.36 6.01 2.13
N ARG A 230 -18.58 7.02 2.50
CA ARG A 230 -18.97 8.44 2.50
C ARG A 230 -18.78 9.12 1.15
N LYS A 231 -18.34 8.40 0.13
CA LYS A 231 -18.04 8.91 -1.20
C LYS A 231 -17.03 10.05 -1.20
N ILE A 232 -16.04 9.97 -0.30
CA ILE A 232 -14.92 10.91 -0.30
C ILE A 232 -14.07 10.66 -1.54
N PRO A 233 -13.76 11.69 -2.36
CA PRO A 233 -13.21 11.50 -3.69
C PRO A 233 -11.73 11.17 -3.72
N PHE A 234 -10.98 11.40 -2.64
CA PHE A 234 -9.53 11.23 -2.60
C PHE A 234 -9.09 10.27 -1.53
N LEU A 235 -8.15 9.39 -1.88
CA LEU A 235 -7.57 8.37 -1.01
C LEU A 235 -6.07 8.62 -0.87
N LYS A 236 -5.59 8.81 0.35
CA LYS A 236 -4.17 9.06 0.59
C LYS A 236 -3.30 7.88 0.15
N ILE A 237 -2.27 8.16 -0.65
CA ILE A 237 -1.28 7.17 -1.10
C ILE A 237 -0.60 6.50 0.11
N LYS A 238 -0.30 7.29 1.15
CA LYS A 238 0.29 6.81 2.40
C LYS A 238 -0.50 5.67 3.06
N ALA A 239 -1.82 5.61 2.87
CA ALA A 239 -2.65 4.54 3.42
C ALA A 239 -2.34 3.16 2.81
N PHE A 240 -1.76 3.11 1.61
CA PHE A 240 -1.36 1.88 0.93
C PHE A 240 0.09 1.48 1.19
N SER A 241 0.87 2.35 1.84
CA SER A 241 2.30 2.12 2.11
C SER A 241 2.65 2.12 3.60
N TYR A 242 1.70 2.37 4.50
CA TYR A 242 1.94 2.58 5.92
C TYR A 242 1.53 1.37 6.75
N GLY A 243 2.51 0.60 7.22
CA GLY A 243 2.45 -0.37 8.32
C GLY A 243 1.17 -1.22 8.44
N ALA A 244 0.40 -0.98 9.49
CA ALA A 244 -0.74 -1.81 9.88
C ALA A 244 -1.99 -1.71 8.98
N GLU A 245 -2.05 -0.73 8.08
CA GLU A 245 -3.22 -0.49 7.22
C GLU A 245 -3.32 -1.47 6.05
N TYR A 246 -2.34 -2.33 5.82
CA TYR A 246 -2.39 -3.37 4.79
C TYR A 246 -3.62 -4.27 4.86
N LEU A 247 -4.19 -4.48 6.05
CA LEU A 247 -5.40 -5.26 6.22
C LEU A 247 -6.59 -4.70 5.45
N THR A 248 -6.65 -3.39 5.30
CA THR A 248 -7.76 -2.73 4.64
C THR A 248 -7.57 -2.59 3.13
N THR A 249 -6.34 -2.73 2.64
CA THR A 249 -6.03 -2.56 1.21
C THR A 249 -6.87 -3.46 0.30
N PRO A 250 -7.01 -4.77 0.54
CA PRO A 250 -7.85 -5.62 -0.30
C PRO A 250 -9.31 -5.18 -0.31
N LEU A 251 -9.86 -4.87 0.87
CA LEU A 251 -11.23 -4.37 0.99
C LEU A 251 -11.43 -3.06 0.24
N VAL A 252 -10.45 -2.17 0.28
CA VAL A 252 -10.47 -0.89 -0.44
C VAL A 252 -10.45 -1.13 -1.94
N VAL A 253 -9.60 -2.01 -2.44
CA VAL A 253 -9.50 -2.34 -3.86
C VAL A 253 -10.80 -2.97 -4.36
N GLU A 254 -11.35 -3.95 -3.66
CA GLU A 254 -12.66 -4.55 -4.00
C GLU A 254 -13.78 -3.51 -3.99
N GLN A 255 -13.79 -2.65 -2.98
CA GLN A 255 -14.80 -1.60 -2.87
C GLN A 255 -14.68 -0.56 -3.99
N LEU A 256 -13.45 -0.19 -4.38
CA LEU A 256 -13.20 0.67 -5.53
C LEU A 256 -13.72 0.05 -6.83
N LYS A 257 -13.44 -1.24 -7.09
CA LYS A 257 -13.96 -1.98 -8.24
C LYS A 257 -15.48 -2.02 -8.28
N ALA A 258 -16.10 -2.31 -7.14
CA ALA A 258 -17.53 -2.49 -7.05
C ALA A 258 -18.33 -1.18 -7.13
N SER A 259 -17.75 -0.06 -6.71
CA SER A 259 -18.50 1.19 -6.50
C SER A 259 -18.00 2.39 -7.28
N THR A 260 -16.92 2.26 -8.04
CA THR A 260 -16.32 3.37 -8.80
C THR A 260 -15.90 2.95 -10.21
N LEU A 261 -15.57 3.94 -11.04
CA LEU A 261 -14.93 3.74 -12.35
C LEU A 261 -13.44 4.09 -12.32
N TYR A 262 -12.86 4.26 -11.13
CA TYR A 262 -11.45 4.58 -11.00
C TYR A 262 -10.57 3.44 -11.53
N PRO A 263 -9.62 3.73 -12.43
CA PRO A 263 -8.76 2.68 -13.00
C PRO A 263 -7.77 2.18 -11.94
N ILE A 264 -8.04 1.04 -11.32
CA ILE A 264 -7.22 0.43 -10.27
C ILE A 264 -5.76 0.28 -10.70
N ARG A 265 -5.52 0.06 -11.99
CA ARG A 265 -4.17 -0.04 -12.55
C ARG A 265 -3.29 1.15 -12.21
N LEU A 266 -3.84 2.37 -12.16
CA LEU A 266 -3.10 3.58 -11.79
C LEU A 266 -2.55 3.52 -10.36
N LEU A 267 -3.32 2.94 -9.44
CA LEU A 267 -2.89 2.73 -8.06
C LEU A 267 -1.78 1.67 -8.00
N ILE A 268 -1.97 0.54 -8.67
CA ILE A 268 -1.01 -0.57 -8.70
C ILE A 268 0.32 -0.11 -9.30
N ASP A 269 0.29 0.54 -10.45
CA ASP A 269 1.48 1.00 -11.15
C ASP A 269 2.26 2.00 -10.28
N HIS A 270 1.57 3.00 -9.71
CA HIS A 270 2.23 3.97 -8.85
C HIS A 270 2.88 3.32 -7.61
N MET A 271 2.15 2.41 -6.93
CA MET A 271 2.70 1.73 -5.75
C MET A 271 3.90 0.84 -6.12
N THR A 272 3.89 0.24 -7.30
CA THR A 272 5.01 -0.56 -7.80
C THR A 272 6.25 0.30 -8.08
N ASP A 273 6.05 1.53 -8.58
CA ASP A 273 7.14 2.43 -8.95
C ASP A 273 7.79 3.14 -7.75
N VAL A 274 6.99 3.51 -6.74
CA VAL A 274 7.45 4.39 -5.66
C VAL A 274 7.63 3.71 -4.31
N ASP A 275 7.08 2.52 -4.12
CA ASP A 275 7.17 1.74 -2.89
C ASP A 275 7.93 0.43 -3.12
N TYR A 276 8.01 -0.41 -2.10
CA TYR A 276 8.66 -1.70 -2.24
C TYR A 276 7.81 -2.66 -3.07
N PRO A 277 8.38 -3.38 -4.04
CA PRO A 277 7.63 -4.30 -4.90
C PRO A 277 6.83 -5.37 -4.16
N ASP A 278 7.27 -5.80 -2.99
CA ASP A 278 6.59 -6.78 -2.15
C ASP A 278 5.25 -6.26 -1.59
N ARG A 279 5.13 -4.94 -1.38
CA ARG A 279 3.85 -4.34 -0.96
C ARG A 279 2.82 -4.32 -2.08
N ALA A 280 3.26 -4.25 -3.33
CA ALA A 280 2.39 -4.38 -4.49
C ALA A 280 1.75 -5.76 -4.63
N TYR A 281 2.30 -6.81 -3.99
CA TYR A 281 1.67 -8.14 -3.95
C TYR A 281 0.33 -8.17 -3.21
N MET A 282 0.10 -7.22 -2.33
CA MET A 282 -1.15 -7.10 -1.58
C MET A 282 -2.24 -6.39 -2.38
N LEU A 283 -1.92 -5.93 -3.59
CA LEU A 283 -2.83 -5.19 -4.44
C LEU A 283 -3.43 -6.09 -5.52
N ASP A 284 -4.73 -6.13 -5.53
CA ASP A 284 -5.68 -6.57 -6.53
C ASP A 284 -5.34 -7.83 -7.35
N GLU A 285 -4.62 -7.71 -8.47
CA GLU A 285 -4.36 -8.81 -9.41
C GLU A 285 -3.49 -9.95 -8.86
N LYS A 286 -2.88 -9.73 -7.69
CA LYS A 286 -2.00 -10.71 -7.03
C LYS A 286 -2.58 -11.31 -5.76
N MET A 287 -3.74 -10.83 -5.32
CA MET A 287 -4.49 -11.41 -4.23
C MET A 287 -5.60 -12.30 -4.75
N LEU A 288 -5.60 -13.53 -4.31
CA LEU A 288 -6.61 -14.52 -4.63
C LEU A 288 -7.43 -14.80 -3.37
N THR A 289 -8.75 -14.72 -3.48
CA THR A 289 -9.70 -15.13 -2.45
C THR A 289 -10.43 -16.38 -2.91
N PHE A 290 -10.53 -17.37 -2.03
CA PHE A 290 -11.15 -18.66 -2.32
C PHE A 290 -12.41 -18.83 -1.48
N ASN A 291 -13.52 -19.28 -2.09
CA ASN A 291 -14.83 -19.38 -1.46
C ASN A 291 -15.22 -20.78 -0.96
N HIS A 292 -14.35 -21.78 -1.14
CA HIS A 292 -14.50 -23.17 -0.66
C HIS A 292 -15.70 -23.97 -1.21
N GLU A 293 -16.39 -23.48 -2.26
CA GLU A 293 -17.67 -24.07 -2.69
C GLU A 293 -17.59 -25.04 -3.89
N ASN A 294 -16.46 -25.10 -4.61
CA ASN A 294 -16.40 -25.88 -5.86
C ASN A 294 -15.27 -26.92 -5.86
N ALA A 295 -15.64 -28.19 -5.71
CA ALA A 295 -14.74 -29.29 -6.05
C ALA A 295 -14.72 -29.49 -7.59
N SER A 296 -13.59 -29.22 -8.24
CA SER A 296 -13.38 -29.56 -9.64
C SER A 296 -12.65 -30.90 -9.75
N ASN A 297 -13.00 -31.72 -10.76
CA ASN A 297 -12.18 -32.89 -11.12
C ASN A 297 -10.81 -32.40 -11.61
N ASN A 298 -9.79 -32.57 -10.79
CA ASN A 298 -8.45 -32.10 -11.09
C ASN A 298 -7.65 -33.20 -11.78
N LEU A 299 -7.09 -32.89 -12.95
CA LEU A 299 -6.23 -33.79 -13.73
C LEU A 299 -4.74 -33.48 -13.56
N LEU A 300 -4.36 -32.58 -12.64
CA LEU A 300 -2.98 -32.21 -12.40
C LEU A 300 -2.25 -33.33 -11.64
N LYS A 301 -1.01 -33.60 -12.01
CA LYS A 301 -0.12 -34.46 -11.27
C LYS A 301 0.50 -33.68 -10.10
N ILE A 302 0.08 -33.99 -8.89
CA ILE A 302 0.41 -33.21 -7.70
C ILE A 302 1.41 -33.94 -6.82
N ALA A 303 2.42 -33.22 -6.34
CA ALA A 303 3.27 -33.68 -5.25
C ALA A 303 3.12 -32.79 -4.01
N ILE A 304 3.34 -33.38 -2.86
CA ILE A 304 3.51 -32.67 -1.59
C ILE A 304 4.92 -32.98 -1.07
N HIS A 305 5.65 -31.94 -0.73
CA HIS A 305 6.84 -32.01 0.09
C HIS A 305 6.52 -31.55 1.50
N LEU A 306 6.73 -32.41 2.50
CA LEU A 306 6.57 -32.10 3.92
C LEU A 306 7.95 -32.19 4.62
N HIS A 307 8.45 -31.06 5.10
CA HIS A 307 9.61 -31.03 5.98
C HIS A 307 9.18 -31.31 7.42
N ALA A 308 9.52 -32.50 7.95
CA ALA A 308 8.98 -33.02 9.18
C ALA A 308 10.02 -33.00 10.32
N ASN A 309 10.11 -31.88 11.03
CA ASN A 309 10.92 -31.76 12.25
C ASN A 309 10.16 -32.15 13.51
N HIS A 310 8.85 -31.98 13.52
CA HIS A 310 7.94 -32.27 14.63
C HIS A 310 6.95 -33.35 14.23
N LEU A 311 7.25 -34.60 14.62
CA LEU A 311 6.49 -35.78 14.21
C LEU A 311 5.03 -35.76 14.69
N GLU A 312 4.79 -35.21 15.85
CA GLU A 312 3.46 -35.09 16.46
C GLU A 312 2.49 -34.22 15.66
N LEU A 313 2.99 -33.37 14.74
CA LEU A 313 2.17 -32.56 13.87
C LEU A 313 1.80 -33.24 12.54
N ILE A 314 2.49 -34.32 12.17
CA ILE A 314 2.28 -35.05 10.91
C ILE A 314 0.81 -35.54 10.76
N PRO A 315 0.16 -36.11 11.78
CA PRO A 315 -1.22 -36.63 11.63
C PRO A 315 -2.20 -35.55 11.18
N GLU A 316 -2.06 -34.35 11.69
CA GLU A 316 -2.92 -33.21 11.31
C GLU A 316 -2.72 -32.83 9.84
N TYR A 317 -1.46 -32.79 9.36
CA TYR A 317 -1.19 -32.54 7.94
C TYR A 317 -1.78 -33.61 7.03
N PHE A 318 -1.68 -34.88 7.41
CA PHE A 318 -2.26 -35.98 6.64
C PHE A 318 -3.77 -35.91 6.58
N GLU A 319 -4.43 -35.49 7.67
CA GLU A 319 -5.88 -35.25 7.66
C GLU A 319 -6.26 -34.20 6.62
N TYR A 320 -5.55 -33.06 6.59
CA TYR A 320 -5.77 -32.01 5.60
C TYR A 320 -5.46 -32.46 4.17
N PHE A 321 -4.33 -33.13 3.95
CA PHE A 321 -3.94 -33.62 2.63
C PHE A 321 -4.97 -34.60 2.07
N ASN A 322 -5.38 -35.60 2.85
CA ASN A 322 -6.35 -36.61 2.43
C ASN A 322 -7.74 -36.01 2.19
N LYS A 323 -8.13 -35.00 2.97
CA LYS A 323 -9.44 -34.39 2.87
C LYS A 323 -9.54 -33.40 1.72
N TYR A 324 -8.53 -32.59 1.49
CA TYR A 324 -8.62 -31.42 0.61
C TYR A 324 -7.76 -31.52 -0.66
N VAL A 325 -6.62 -32.21 -0.61
CA VAL A 325 -5.75 -32.42 -1.78
C VAL A 325 -6.15 -33.69 -2.54
N GLN A 326 -6.36 -34.78 -1.84
CA GLN A 326 -6.82 -36.10 -2.29
C GLN A 326 -5.75 -36.88 -3.09
N ASP A 327 -5.66 -36.72 -4.40
CA ASP A 327 -4.70 -37.44 -5.24
C ASP A 327 -3.36 -36.70 -5.28
N TYR A 328 -2.35 -37.19 -4.53
CA TYR A 328 -1.01 -36.64 -4.45
C TYR A 328 0.04 -37.67 -4.21
N GLU A 329 1.28 -37.37 -4.58
CA GLU A 329 2.46 -38.13 -4.20
C GLU A 329 3.23 -37.36 -3.11
N LEU A 330 3.63 -38.06 -2.04
CA LEU A 330 4.23 -37.46 -0.85
C LEU A 330 5.72 -37.74 -0.73
N TYR A 331 6.47 -36.68 -0.52
CA TYR A 331 7.88 -36.70 -0.17
C TYR A 331 8.06 -36.07 1.21
N ILE A 332 8.77 -36.74 2.10
CA ILE A 332 9.05 -36.21 3.45
C ILE A 332 10.55 -36.05 3.61
N THR A 333 10.99 -34.90 4.11
CA THR A 333 12.34 -34.69 4.60
C THR A 333 12.33 -34.57 6.12
N THR A 334 13.41 -35.06 6.76
CA THR A 334 13.57 -34.96 8.22
C THR A 334 15.05 -34.93 8.59
N ASP A 335 15.35 -34.44 9.81
CA ASP A 335 16.70 -34.12 10.27
C ASP A 335 17.43 -35.27 10.95
N SER A 336 16.77 -36.40 11.25
CA SER A 336 17.42 -37.53 11.92
C SER A 336 16.98 -38.89 11.41
N GLN A 337 17.88 -39.87 11.52
CA GLN A 337 17.60 -41.22 11.14
C GLN A 337 16.51 -41.85 12.00
N GLU A 338 16.42 -41.47 13.27
CA GLU A 338 15.39 -41.95 14.19
C GLU A 338 14.00 -41.49 13.73
N LYS A 339 13.84 -40.20 13.40
CA LYS A 339 12.59 -39.66 12.87
C LYS A 339 12.23 -40.29 11.54
N LYS A 340 13.21 -40.52 10.66
CA LYS A 340 12.96 -41.19 9.38
C LYS A 340 12.37 -42.59 9.60
N VAL A 341 12.96 -43.40 10.44
CA VAL A 341 12.46 -44.76 10.76
C VAL A 341 11.07 -44.67 11.38
N ALA A 342 10.86 -43.74 12.30
CA ALA A 342 9.56 -43.53 12.93
C ALA A 342 8.47 -43.16 11.92
N ILE A 343 8.77 -42.27 10.97
CA ILE A 343 7.83 -41.86 9.91
C ILE A 343 7.49 -43.06 9.01
N GLU A 344 8.49 -43.82 8.53
CA GLU A 344 8.31 -44.98 7.66
C GLU A 344 7.47 -46.07 8.31
N GLN A 345 7.62 -46.27 9.63
CA GLN A 345 6.87 -47.25 10.39
C GLN A 345 5.46 -46.82 10.76
N THR A 346 5.30 -45.56 11.11
CA THR A 346 4.02 -45.03 11.66
C THR A 346 3.07 -44.62 10.56
N TYR A 347 3.58 -44.19 9.40
CA TYR A 347 2.79 -43.63 8.31
C TYR A 347 3.01 -44.37 6.97
N PRO A 348 2.65 -45.65 6.88
CA PRO A 348 2.74 -46.43 5.64
C PRO A 348 1.59 -46.08 4.70
N VAL A 349 1.55 -44.84 4.21
CA VAL A 349 0.51 -44.37 3.28
C VAL A 349 0.89 -44.71 1.83
N SER A 350 -0.10 -45.06 1.03
CA SER A 350 0.14 -45.44 -0.39
C SER A 350 0.71 -44.27 -1.21
N GLN A 351 0.47 -43.05 -0.78
CA GLN A 351 0.99 -41.84 -1.42
C GLN A 351 2.47 -41.56 -1.11
N LEU A 352 3.05 -42.16 -0.06
CA LEU A 352 4.41 -41.89 0.35
C LEU A 352 5.42 -42.47 -0.64
N LYS A 353 6.16 -41.59 -1.31
CA LYS A 353 7.21 -41.98 -2.28
C LYS A 353 8.58 -42.20 -1.63
N SER A 354 8.96 -41.30 -0.74
CA SER A 354 10.22 -41.40 -0.03
C SER A 354 10.27 -40.55 1.24
N VAL A 355 11.06 -41.06 2.22
CA VAL A 355 11.50 -40.25 3.37
C VAL A 355 12.99 -40.00 3.22
N ILE A 356 13.40 -38.76 3.15
CA ILE A 356 14.75 -38.31 2.85
C ILE A 356 15.35 -37.70 4.12
N LEU A 357 16.56 -38.20 4.47
CA LEU A 357 17.34 -37.60 5.54
C LEU A 357 18.05 -36.35 4.99
N THR A 358 17.95 -35.23 5.69
CA THR A 358 18.63 -33.97 5.37
C THR A 358 19.18 -33.36 6.63
N GLU A 359 20.34 -32.72 6.54
CA GLU A 359 20.88 -31.86 7.61
C GLU A 359 20.46 -30.39 7.45
N SER A 360 19.64 -30.11 6.44
CA SER A 360 19.24 -28.82 6.02
C SER A 360 17.98 -28.34 6.75
N ASP A 361 17.83 -27.04 6.87
CA ASP A 361 16.58 -26.41 7.31
C ASP A 361 15.43 -26.58 6.29
N GLU A 362 14.27 -26.05 6.60
CA GLU A 362 13.08 -26.16 5.76
C GLU A 362 13.25 -25.64 4.33
N ILE A 363 14.00 -24.55 4.13
CA ILE A 363 14.21 -23.93 2.81
C ILE A 363 15.21 -24.75 2.00
N LEU A 364 16.32 -25.12 2.60
CA LEU A 364 17.35 -25.91 1.92
C LEU A 364 16.86 -27.35 1.64
N SER A 365 16.05 -27.93 2.52
CA SER A 365 15.42 -29.22 2.29
C SER A 365 14.46 -29.20 1.09
N TRP A 366 13.77 -28.09 0.89
CA TRP A 366 12.95 -27.87 -0.30
C TRP A 366 13.81 -27.91 -1.58
N TRP A 367 14.96 -27.24 -1.57
CA TRP A 367 15.91 -27.23 -2.70
C TRP A 367 16.48 -28.62 -2.99
N GLU A 368 16.79 -29.39 -1.97
CA GLU A 368 17.29 -30.76 -2.12
C GLU A 368 16.31 -31.70 -2.83
N VAL A 369 15.01 -31.49 -2.62
CA VAL A 369 13.98 -32.28 -3.28
C VAL A 369 13.52 -31.72 -4.62
N ALA A 370 13.85 -30.46 -4.95
CA ALA A 370 13.38 -29.77 -6.16
C ALA A 370 13.61 -30.58 -7.46
N PRO A 371 14.75 -31.25 -7.69
CA PRO A 371 14.95 -32.08 -8.90
C PRO A 371 13.95 -33.23 -9.03
N LYS A 372 13.42 -33.75 -7.91
CA LYS A 372 12.41 -34.81 -7.92
C LYS A 372 11.01 -34.26 -8.24
N MET A 373 10.82 -32.95 -8.12
CA MET A 373 9.54 -32.29 -8.31
C MET A 373 9.28 -31.91 -9.77
N GLU A 374 10.28 -31.85 -10.63
CA GLU A 374 10.16 -31.44 -12.04
C GLU A 374 9.13 -32.22 -12.86
N GLN A 375 8.84 -33.46 -12.45
CA GLN A 375 7.85 -34.30 -13.11
C GLN A 375 6.39 -34.05 -12.77
N TYR A 376 6.11 -33.09 -11.84
CA TYR A 376 4.78 -32.75 -11.38
C TYR A 376 4.33 -31.43 -11.99
N ASP A 377 3.01 -31.29 -12.14
CA ASP A 377 2.40 -30.05 -12.62
C ASP A 377 2.36 -28.98 -11.52
N LEU A 378 2.16 -29.43 -10.27
CA LEU A 378 2.04 -28.56 -9.11
C LEU A 378 2.61 -29.24 -7.86
N VAL A 379 3.29 -28.48 -7.04
CA VAL A 379 3.89 -28.96 -5.80
C VAL A 379 3.48 -28.09 -4.62
N GLY A 380 3.01 -28.71 -3.54
CA GLY A 380 2.85 -28.07 -2.25
C GLY A 380 4.06 -28.32 -1.36
N HIS A 381 4.67 -27.25 -0.84
CA HIS A 381 5.71 -27.35 0.17
C HIS A 381 5.17 -26.91 1.53
N PHE A 382 5.31 -27.79 2.52
CA PHE A 382 4.83 -27.57 3.89
C PHE A 382 5.90 -28.00 4.91
N CYS A 383 5.82 -27.47 6.11
CA CYS A 383 6.73 -27.82 7.19
C CYS A 383 6.00 -27.94 8.53
N THR A 384 6.47 -28.91 9.35
CA THR A 384 6.02 -29.03 10.74
C THR A 384 6.91 -28.13 11.59
N GLN A 385 6.45 -26.95 11.94
CA GLN A 385 7.19 -25.99 12.76
C GLN A 385 6.56 -25.82 14.13
N ARG A 386 7.41 -25.72 15.16
CA ARG A 386 7.08 -25.20 16.47
C ARG A 386 7.98 -24.01 16.79
N ASN A 387 7.45 -23.06 17.54
CA ASN A 387 8.26 -22.00 18.11
C ASN A 387 8.75 -22.45 19.50
N GLU A 388 10.05 -22.69 19.64
CA GLU A 388 10.67 -23.07 20.90
C GLU A 388 10.53 -21.98 21.98
N ASP A 389 10.34 -20.73 21.58
CA ASP A 389 10.15 -19.56 22.46
C ASP A 389 8.75 -19.47 23.07
N LYS A 390 7.90 -20.49 22.93
CA LYS A 390 6.54 -20.58 23.52
C LYS A 390 5.58 -19.44 23.17
N ASN A 391 5.75 -18.82 22.02
CA ASN A 391 4.78 -17.87 21.52
C ASN A 391 3.60 -18.61 20.89
N TRP A 392 2.60 -18.93 21.71
CA TRP A 392 1.39 -19.67 21.31
C TRP A 392 0.67 -19.05 20.11
N LEU A 393 0.75 -17.71 19.98
CA LEU A 393 0.14 -16.99 18.88
C LEU A 393 0.81 -17.31 17.54
N PHE A 394 2.14 -17.47 17.55
CA PHE A 394 2.89 -17.90 16.37
C PHE A 394 2.49 -19.33 15.95
N GLU A 395 2.39 -20.26 16.89
CA GLU A 395 1.99 -21.65 16.60
C GLU A 395 0.54 -21.72 16.11
N GLU A 396 -0.39 -21.05 16.80
CA GLU A 396 -1.80 -21.13 16.45
C GLU A 396 -2.06 -20.50 15.08
N VAL A 397 -1.48 -19.35 14.80
CA VAL A 397 -1.75 -18.66 13.54
C VAL A 397 -1.00 -19.28 12.39
N GLN A 398 0.28 -19.58 12.54
CA GLN A 398 1.04 -20.20 11.47
C GLN A 398 0.50 -21.60 11.13
N GLN A 399 0.27 -22.43 12.12
CA GLN A 399 -0.24 -23.77 11.90
C GLN A 399 -1.69 -23.79 11.46
N ARG A 400 -2.53 -22.97 12.05
CA ARG A 400 -3.97 -22.99 11.80
C ARG A 400 -4.37 -22.18 10.57
N GLU A 401 -3.90 -20.96 10.44
CA GLU A 401 -4.29 -20.09 9.31
C GLU A 401 -3.64 -20.54 8.00
N ILE A 402 -2.36 -20.90 8.00
CA ILE A 402 -1.68 -21.38 6.79
C ILE A 402 -2.34 -22.64 6.26
N LYS A 403 -2.66 -23.61 7.13
CA LYS A 403 -3.40 -24.82 6.72
C LYS A 403 -4.78 -24.47 6.18
N GLN A 404 -5.48 -23.54 6.81
CA GLN A 404 -6.79 -23.12 6.33
C GLN A 404 -6.72 -22.39 4.99
N VAL A 405 -5.74 -21.53 4.80
CA VAL A 405 -5.62 -20.71 3.59
C VAL A 405 -5.05 -21.49 2.41
N LEU A 406 -4.09 -22.39 2.63
CA LEU A 406 -3.42 -23.13 1.55
C LEU A 406 -3.99 -24.54 1.31
N LEU A 407 -4.58 -25.17 2.31
CA LEU A 407 -5.01 -26.57 2.17
C LEU A 407 -6.51 -26.70 2.01
N LYS A 408 -7.34 -25.94 2.76
CA LYS A 408 -8.80 -26.02 2.58
C LYS A 408 -9.26 -25.73 1.15
N PRO A 409 -8.78 -24.65 0.48
CA PRO A 409 -9.17 -24.33 -0.88
C PRO A 409 -8.28 -25.03 -1.94
N ALA A 410 -7.63 -26.13 -1.62
CA ALA A 410 -6.65 -26.76 -2.52
C ALA A 410 -7.21 -26.98 -3.93
N GLN A 411 -8.47 -27.41 -4.08
CA GLN A 411 -9.06 -27.64 -5.41
C GLN A 411 -9.25 -26.34 -6.21
N GLU A 412 -9.59 -25.24 -5.54
CA GLU A 412 -9.69 -23.90 -6.19
C GLU A 412 -8.30 -23.37 -6.55
N ILE A 413 -7.30 -23.59 -5.69
CA ILE A 413 -5.89 -23.26 -5.96
C ILE A 413 -5.44 -24.02 -7.22
N PHE A 414 -5.72 -25.31 -7.33
CA PHE A 414 -5.35 -26.12 -8.48
C PHE A 414 -6.02 -25.62 -9.77
N GLN A 415 -7.28 -25.24 -9.68
CA GLN A 415 -7.99 -24.65 -10.81
C GLN A 415 -7.36 -23.32 -11.25
N THR A 416 -6.97 -22.48 -10.29
CA THR A 416 -6.30 -21.20 -10.58
C THR A 416 -4.96 -21.41 -11.29
N PHE A 417 -4.14 -22.35 -10.83
CA PHE A 417 -2.89 -22.72 -11.53
C PHE A 417 -3.15 -23.27 -12.94
N LYS A 418 -4.25 -23.97 -13.14
CA LYS A 418 -4.63 -24.50 -14.45
C LYS A 418 -5.07 -23.38 -15.41
N GLU A 419 -5.81 -22.42 -14.93
CA GLU A 419 -6.33 -21.29 -15.71
C GLU A 419 -5.27 -20.22 -16.00
N ASP A 420 -4.38 -19.96 -15.04
CA ASP A 420 -3.28 -19.00 -15.20
C ASP A 420 -1.93 -19.73 -15.35
N SER A 421 -1.50 -19.87 -16.60
CA SER A 421 -0.20 -20.48 -16.92
C SER A 421 1.01 -19.65 -16.46
N LYS A 422 0.81 -18.38 -16.12
CA LYS A 422 1.86 -17.46 -15.62
C LYS A 422 1.99 -17.50 -14.09
N LEU A 423 1.02 -18.10 -13.41
CA LEU A 423 1.09 -18.29 -11.96
C LEU A 423 2.16 -19.35 -11.64
N GLY A 424 3.32 -18.90 -11.16
CA GLY A 424 4.43 -19.80 -10.79
C GLY A 424 4.45 -20.17 -9.32
N LEU A 425 4.02 -19.26 -8.43
CA LEU A 425 4.10 -19.40 -6.98
C LEU A 425 2.86 -18.78 -6.30
N LEU A 426 2.26 -19.50 -5.35
CA LEU A 426 1.19 -19.02 -4.50
C LEU A 426 1.61 -19.19 -3.03
N VAL A 427 1.61 -18.11 -2.29
CA VAL A 427 1.98 -18.03 -0.88
C VAL A 427 0.81 -17.48 -0.05
N THR A 428 0.84 -17.68 1.25
CA THR A 428 -0.09 -16.98 2.15
C THR A 428 0.24 -15.50 2.22
N ASP A 429 -0.77 -14.66 2.40
CA ASP A 429 -0.53 -13.30 2.84
C ASP A 429 0.13 -13.31 4.23
N VAL A 430 0.99 -12.30 4.47
CA VAL A 430 1.66 -12.15 5.77
C VAL A 430 0.63 -11.67 6.79
N PRO A 431 0.29 -12.47 7.80
CA PRO A 431 -0.65 -12.02 8.81
C PRO A 431 -0.16 -10.73 9.48
N THR A 432 -1.05 -9.77 9.62
CA THR A 432 -0.73 -8.42 10.11
C THR A 432 -0.10 -8.37 11.48
N PHE A 433 -0.42 -9.31 12.35
CA PHE A 433 0.17 -9.33 13.69
C PHE A 433 1.67 -9.64 13.65
N TYR A 434 2.20 -10.33 12.62
CA TYR A 434 3.65 -10.51 12.44
C TYR A 434 4.39 -9.20 12.19
N GLN A 435 3.71 -8.18 11.67
CA GLN A 435 4.32 -6.87 11.47
C GLN A 435 4.57 -6.14 12.79
N GLN A 436 3.92 -6.57 13.86
CA GLN A 436 4.06 -5.98 15.20
C GLN A 436 5.10 -6.69 16.06
N PHE A 437 5.58 -7.87 15.65
CA PHE A 437 6.64 -8.56 16.36
C PHE A 437 8.01 -7.97 15.98
N LYS A 438 8.74 -7.46 16.98
CA LYS A 438 10.17 -7.20 16.83
C LYS A 438 10.86 -8.55 16.64
N THR A 439 11.35 -8.80 15.45
CA THR A 439 12.24 -9.92 15.21
C THR A 439 13.63 -9.52 15.67
N GLU A 440 14.03 -9.97 16.84
CA GLU A 440 15.29 -9.54 17.49
C GLU A 440 16.56 -10.12 16.86
N ASN A 441 16.49 -11.06 15.91
CA ASN A 441 17.63 -11.96 15.70
C ASN A 441 18.24 -12.03 14.30
N LEU A 442 17.84 -11.22 13.34
CA LEU A 442 18.65 -11.10 12.10
C LEU A 442 18.56 -9.67 11.61
N THR A 443 19.70 -9.01 11.54
CA THR A 443 19.77 -7.70 10.87
C THR A 443 19.41 -7.89 9.39
N ALA A 444 18.72 -6.92 8.83
CA ALA A 444 18.39 -6.93 7.40
C ALA A 444 19.64 -7.19 6.54
N ASP A 445 20.80 -6.71 6.98
CA ASP A 445 22.08 -6.86 6.30
C ASP A 445 22.61 -8.32 6.26
N GLU A 446 22.37 -9.12 7.31
CA GLU A 446 22.79 -10.53 7.32
C GLU A 446 21.94 -11.39 6.38
N ILE A 447 20.64 -11.17 6.35
CA ILE A 447 19.75 -11.86 5.42
C ILE A 447 20.11 -11.49 3.99
N TRP A 448 20.34 -10.21 3.71
CA TRP A 448 20.69 -9.71 2.38
C TRP A 448 22.06 -10.22 1.92
N GLY A 449 23.02 -10.33 2.84
CA GLY A 449 24.34 -10.90 2.54
C GLY A 449 24.23 -12.33 2.04
N ASN A 450 23.46 -13.17 2.71
CA ASN A 450 23.23 -14.56 2.33
C ASN A 450 22.44 -14.69 1.03
N MET A 451 21.35 -13.92 0.87
CA MET A 451 20.58 -13.92 -0.36
C MET A 451 21.39 -13.41 -1.57
N ALA A 452 22.21 -12.39 -1.40
CA ALA A 452 23.06 -11.89 -2.48
C ALA A 452 24.08 -12.91 -2.96
N GLN A 453 24.64 -13.74 -2.04
CA GLN A 453 25.54 -14.83 -2.41
C GLN A 453 24.81 -15.94 -3.19
N ILE A 454 23.61 -16.31 -2.78
CA ILE A 454 22.76 -17.26 -3.49
C ILE A 454 22.39 -16.69 -4.86
N TRP A 455 21.95 -15.44 -4.93
CA TRP A 455 21.56 -14.76 -6.17
C TRP A 455 22.70 -14.70 -7.20
N GLN A 456 23.93 -14.49 -6.75
CA GLN A 456 25.10 -14.52 -7.62
C GLN A 456 25.42 -15.92 -8.18
N LYS A 457 25.04 -16.99 -7.45
CA LYS A 457 25.26 -18.38 -7.89
C LYS A 457 24.18 -18.90 -8.85
N ILE A 458 22.99 -18.30 -8.80
CA ILE A 458 21.81 -18.75 -9.57
C ILE A 458 21.73 -17.88 -10.83
N GLU A 459 22.52 -17.65 -11.66
CA GLU A 459 22.46 -16.91 -12.94
C GLU A 459 21.10 -16.21 -13.30
N PHE A 460 20.32 -15.80 -12.29
CA PHE A 460 19.07 -15.08 -12.46
C PHE A 460 19.32 -13.63 -12.92
N ARG A 461 18.29 -12.98 -13.41
CA ARG A 461 18.32 -11.60 -13.93
C ARG A 461 19.10 -10.66 -13.02
N LYS A 462 20.29 -10.28 -13.46
CA LYS A 462 21.25 -9.41 -12.74
C LYS A 462 20.81 -7.94 -12.66
N ASP A 463 19.72 -7.59 -13.34
CA ASP A 463 19.15 -6.24 -13.45
C ASP A 463 18.26 -5.84 -12.25
N ARG A 464 18.01 -6.74 -11.29
CA ARG A 464 17.20 -6.43 -10.12
C ARG A 464 18.04 -6.27 -8.86
N ASP A 465 17.83 -5.15 -8.20
CA ASP A 465 18.43 -4.88 -6.89
C ASP A 465 17.63 -5.61 -5.80
N LEU A 466 18.22 -6.68 -5.25
CA LEU A 466 17.62 -7.44 -4.16
C LEU A 466 17.38 -6.62 -2.88
N LYS A 467 18.13 -5.54 -2.69
CA LYS A 467 17.94 -4.63 -1.53
C LYS A 467 16.58 -3.92 -1.55
N ARG A 468 15.90 -3.91 -2.69
CA ARG A 468 14.55 -3.37 -2.85
C ARG A 468 13.44 -4.39 -2.51
N LEU A 469 13.79 -5.66 -2.32
CA LEU A 469 12.83 -6.66 -1.85
C LEU A 469 12.74 -6.56 -0.32
N SER A 470 11.54 -6.38 0.23
CA SER A 470 11.39 -6.38 1.69
C SER A 470 11.44 -7.80 2.23
N ASN A 471 12.24 -7.98 3.27
CA ASN A 471 12.47 -9.29 3.90
C ASN A 471 11.26 -9.89 4.61
N LYS A 472 10.21 -9.13 4.80
CA LYS A 472 9.11 -9.55 5.68
C LYS A 472 8.28 -10.67 5.07
N SER A 473 8.07 -10.65 3.76
CA SER A 473 7.24 -11.65 3.07
C SER A 473 7.91 -13.01 2.98
N LEU A 474 9.20 -13.06 2.69
CA LEU A 474 9.93 -14.33 2.54
C LEU A 474 10.12 -15.09 3.86
N LYS A 475 10.24 -14.38 4.98
CA LYS A 475 10.47 -15.01 6.29
C LYS A 475 9.28 -15.85 6.79
N TYR A 476 8.08 -15.53 6.32
CA TYR A 476 6.84 -16.19 6.75
C TYR A 476 6.21 -17.08 5.67
N ALA A 477 6.67 -16.98 4.43
CA ALA A 477 6.17 -17.75 3.30
C ALA A 477 6.95 -19.06 3.09
N THR A 478 7.16 -19.83 4.16
CA THR A 478 7.84 -21.14 4.05
C THR A 478 6.91 -22.22 3.54
N MET A 479 5.61 -22.01 3.53
CA MET A 479 4.61 -22.95 3.00
C MET A 479 3.96 -22.36 1.76
N VAL A 480 3.99 -23.11 0.66
CA VAL A 480 3.64 -22.59 -0.66
C VAL A 480 3.04 -23.66 -1.57
N TRP A 481 2.32 -23.22 -2.60
CA TRP A 481 2.07 -24.00 -3.80
C TRP A 481 2.87 -23.41 -4.95
N TYR A 482 3.56 -24.24 -5.73
CA TYR A 482 4.38 -23.76 -6.82
C TYR A 482 4.40 -24.69 -8.02
N ARG A 483 4.66 -24.11 -9.18
CA ARG A 483 4.89 -24.81 -10.44
C ARG A 483 6.39 -25.10 -10.58
N PRO A 484 6.83 -26.37 -10.60
CA PRO A 484 8.28 -26.69 -10.60
C PRO A 484 9.05 -26.20 -11.83
N GLN A 485 8.32 -25.91 -12.90
CA GLN A 485 8.91 -25.50 -14.19
C GLN A 485 8.84 -23.96 -14.40
N ALA A 486 8.40 -23.18 -13.42
CA ALA A 486 8.24 -21.74 -13.53
C ALA A 486 9.52 -20.95 -13.23
#